data_052b0410ee4ef1bb23d6386019a3f894
#
_entry.id   052b0410ee4ef1bb23d6386019a3f894
#
_cell.length_a   1.000
_cell.length_b   1.000
_cell.length_c   1.000
_cell.angle_alpha   90.00
_cell.angle_beta   90.00
_cell.angle_gamma   90.00
#
_symmetry.space_group_name_H-M   'P 1'
#
loop_
_entity.id
_entity.type
_entity.pdbx_description
1 polymer ?
#
loop_
_entity_poly.entity_id
_entity_poly.type
_entity_poly.pdbx_seq_one_letter_code
_entity_poly.pdbx_strand_id
1 'polypeptide(L)'
;MAKPLRFRIGTALLAFALAQPAFGQVPAPVESTPLAPPPSASPANPPPASPPPASLPPATIQQSGPPAATIQQSPPPAATLQQAPAPGATPALASRPTLIPDSGDPSNVDEVVLPAKPVLILSGTSAWEEGLKNLRASFARIDAELARLGLAPAGRPIAVFTQTTDDNFRFEAMVPIGSAPSPAPTVGADMRFGTTPSGKAYRFVHKGPYDDIDTTYETITTYLDAKDIVAKDAFIEEYVNDVSESGDPGLEINIFVQPR
;
A
#
# COMPACT_ATOMS: atom_id res chain seq x y z
N MET A 1 29.68 -8.65 -9.43
CA MET A 1 29.32 -9.93 -8.82
C MET A 1 28.23 -9.62 -7.80
N ALA A 2 26.98 -9.77 -8.22
CA ALA A 2 25.83 -9.54 -7.36
C ALA A 2 25.74 -10.67 -6.33
N LYS A 3 25.58 -10.32 -5.05
CA LYS A 3 25.34 -11.30 -3.99
C LYS A 3 23.92 -11.84 -4.16
N PRO A 4 23.68 -13.17 -4.06
CA PRO A 4 22.35 -13.71 -4.14
C PRO A 4 21.52 -13.19 -2.95
N LEU A 5 20.37 -12.61 -3.30
CA LEU A 5 19.32 -12.16 -2.42
C LEU A 5 18.79 -13.38 -1.62
N ARG A 6 19.21 -13.50 -0.38
CA ARG A 6 18.76 -14.58 0.51
C ARG A 6 17.67 -14.02 1.42
N PHE A 7 16.45 -14.04 0.94
CA PHE A 7 15.27 -13.72 1.72
C PHE A 7 15.06 -14.80 2.79
N ARG A 8 15.62 -14.61 3.95
CA ARG A 8 15.34 -15.44 5.13
C ARG A 8 14.11 -14.86 5.83
N ILE A 9 12.93 -15.16 5.34
CA ILE A 9 11.76 -15.11 6.22
C ILE A 9 11.95 -16.20 7.23
N GLY A 10 12.39 -15.82 8.43
CA GLY A 10 12.57 -16.75 9.53
C GLY A 10 11.24 -17.45 9.81
N THR A 11 11.11 -18.67 9.33
CA THR A 11 10.10 -19.60 9.81
C THR A 11 10.46 -19.88 11.25
N ALA A 12 9.85 -19.17 12.21
CA ALA A 12 9.84 -19.57 13.59
C ALA A 12 9.02 -20.86 13.66
N LEU A 13 9.66 -21.98 13.33
CA LEU A 13 9.22 -23.31 13.68
C LEU A 13 9.33 -23.40 15.19
N LEU A 14 8.21 -23.18 15.88
CA LEU A 14 8.04 -23.52 17.29
C LEU A 14 8.14 -25.04 17.37
N ALA A 15 9.36 -25.53 17.57
CA ALA A 15 9.61 -26.92 17.94
C ALA A 15 9.04 -27.11 19.33
N PHE A 16 7.85 -27.70 19.40
CA PHE A 16 7.28 -28.22 20.64
C PHE A 16 8.13 -29.40 21.09
N ALA A 17 9.20 -29.12 21.84
CA ALA A 17 9.93 -30.13 22.56
C ALA A 17 9.04 -30.58 23.73
N LEU A 18 8.54 -31.81 23.64
CA LEU A 18 7.94 -32.54 24.76
C LEU A 18 9.05 -32.77 25.82
N ALA A 19 9.17 -31.84 26.76
CA ALA A 19 9.95 -32.03 27.97
C ALA A 19 9.08 -32.75 29.00
N GLN A 20 9.52 -33.91 29.44
CA GLN A 20 8.93 -34.70 30.53
C GLN A 20 9.05 -33.95 31.86
N PRO A 21 8.11 -34.15 32.83
CA PRO A 21 8.16 -33.46 34.11
C PRO A 21 9.24 -34.04 35.01
N ALA A 22 10.24 -33.22 35.33
CA ALA A 22 11.11 -33.46 36.47
C ALA A 22 10.42 -32.91 37.73
N PHE A 23 10.07 -33.78 38.66
CA PHE A 23 9.60 -33.44 40.01
C PHE A 23 10.71 -32.76 40.78
N GLY A 24 10.44 -31.63 41.41
CA GLY A 24 11.20 -31.17 42.57
C GLY A 24 11.73 -29.74 42.46
N GLN A 25 11.00 -28.81 43.01
CA GLN A 25 11.33 -27.85 44.06
C GLN A 25 10.31 -26.71 44.05
N VAL A 26 9.59 -26.59 45.14
CA VAL A 26 8.68 -25.48 45.45
C VAL A 26 9.56 -24.25 45.73
N PRO A 27 9.50 -23.16 44.93
CA PRO A 27 10.11 -21.91 45.34
C PRO A 27 9.32 -21.26 46.47
N ALA A 28 10.05 -20.73 47.48
CA ALA A 28 9.51 -20.02 48.59
C ALA A 28 8.70 -18.77 48.18
N PRO A 29 7.67 -18.36 48.93
CA PRO A 29 6.89 -17.18 48.61
C PRO A 29 7.77 -15.93 48.72
N VAL A 30 7.83 -15.15 47.64
CA VAL A 30 8.38 -13.79 47.65
C VAL A 30 7.33 -12.86 48.29
N GLU A 31 7.65 -12.29 49.44
CA GLU A 31 6.87 -11.21 50.04
C GLU A 31 6.87 -9.99 49.09
N SER A 32 5.69 -9.71 48.56
CA SER A 32 5.45 -8.50 47.78
C SER A 32 5.24 -7.32 48.75
N THR A 33 6.26 -6.46 48.85
CA THR A 33 6.08 -5.17 49.55
C THR A 33 5.20 -4.27 48.70
N PRO A 34 4.11 -3.69 49.22
CA PRO A 34 3.26 -2.76 48.48
C PRO A 34 4.03 -1.49 48.14
N LEU A 35 4.08 -1.15 46.84
CA LEU A 35 4.57 0.16 46.41
C LEU A 35 3.61 1.26 46.88
N ALA A 36 4.19 2.32 47.44
CA ALA A 36 3.47 3.51 47.86
C ALA A 36 2.76 4.16 46.66
N PRO A 37 1.52 4.68 46.85
CA PRO A 37 0.78 5.34 45.79
C PRO A 37 1.53 6.61 45.31
N PRO A 38 1.46 6.95 44.00
CA PRO A 38 2.07 8.18 43.48
C PRO A 38 1.37 9.43 44.07
N PRO A 39 2.07 10.54 44.28
CA PRO A 39 1.51 11.78 44.78
C PRO A 39 0.42 12.31 43.85
N SER A 40 -0.75 12.65 44.41
CA SER A 40 -1.84 13.28 43.67
C SER A 40 -1.39 14.58 43.02
N ALA A 41 -1.51 14.62 41.66
CA ALA A 41 -1.31 15.86 40.93
C ALA A 41 -2.41 16.88 41.27
N SER A 42 -2.02 18.04 41.72
CA SER A 42 -2.90 19.19 41.88
C SER A 42 -3.54 19.59 40.56
N PRO A 43 -4.82 20.00 40.57
CA PRO A 43 -5.47 20.44 39.34
C PRO A 43 -4.81 21.72 38.82
N ALA A 44 -4.36 21.68 37.56
CA ALA A 44 -3.85 22.84 36.84
C ALA A 44 -4.99 23.83 36.58
N ASN A 45 -4.77 25.10 36.94
CA ASN A 45 -5.65 26.21 36.63
C ASN A 45 -5.91 26.27 35.12
N PRO A 46 -7.14 26.53 34.67
CA PRO A 46 -7.45 26.80 33.28
C PRO A 46 -6.83 28.13 32.83
N PRO A 47 -6.36 28.24 31.57
CA PRO A 47 -5.83 29.50 31.05
C PRO A 47 -6.95 30.56 30.97
N PRO A 48 -6.59 31.88 31.10
CA PRO A 48 -7.57 32.97 31.06
C PRO A 48 -8.20 33.08 29.66
N ALA A 49 -9.52 33.33 29.65
CA ALA A 49 -10.31 33.52 28.44
C ALA A 49 -9.82 34.72 27.63
N SER A 50 -9.70 34.53 26.32
CA SER A 50 -9.40 35.61 25.35
C SER A 50 -10.53 36.67 25.34
N PRO A 51 -10.20 37.97 25.22
CA PRO A 51 -11.21 39.00 25.13
C PRO A 51 -11.98 38.94 23.78
N PRO A 52 -13.24 39.41 23.75
CA PRO A 52 -14.05 39.41 22.53
C PRO A 52 -13.51 40.39 21.50
N PRO A 53 -13.71 40.13 20.20
CA PRO A 53 -13.25 41.04 19.14
C PRO A 53 -14.01 42.39 19.17
N ALA A 54 -13.25 43.48 19.07
CA ALA A 54 -13.78 44.83 19.02
C ALA A 54 -14.66 45.04 17.76
N SER A 55 -15.84 45.63 17.99
CA SER A 55 -16.78 46.03 16.95
C SER A 55 -16.18 47.13 16.08
N LEU A 56 -16.14 46.93 14.76
CA LEU A 56 -15.77 47.93 13.78
C LEU A 56 -16.95 48.92 13.57
N PRO A 57 -16.69 50.20 13.39
CA PRO A 57 -17.72 51.20 13.10
C PRO A 57 -18.25 51.06 11.67
N PRO A 58 -19.51 51.46 11.38
CA PRO A 58 -20.11 51.36 10.08
C PRO A 58 -19.46 52.29 9.06
N ALA A 59 -19.04 51.72 7.92
CA ALA A 59 -18.49 52.47 6.80
C ALA A 59 -19.65 53.18 6.04
N THR A 60 -19.53 54.50 5.93
CA THR A 60 -20.42 55.38 5.15
C THR A 60 -20.22 55.08 3.67
N ILE A 61 -21.31 54.68 3.00
CA ILE A 61 -21.33 54.45 1.56
C ILE A 61 -21.47 55.81 0.86
N GLN A 62 -20.38 56.27 0.25
CA GLN A 62 -20.45 57.37 -0.71
C GLN A 62 -20.68 56.80 -2.10
N GLN A 63 -21.88 57.02 -2.60
CA GLN A 63 -22.34 56.68 -3.91
C GLN A 63 -21.80 57.69 -4.93
N SER A 64 -20.78 57.30 -5.68
CA SER A 64 -20.33 58.05 -6.86
C SER A 64 -20.62 57.15 -8.08
N GLY A 65 -21.44 57.63 -9.00
CA GLY A 65 -21.91 56.91 -10.16
C GLY A 65 -20.78 56.58 -11.17
N PRO A 66 -20.98 55.57 -12.00
CA PRO A 66 -19.94 55.01 -12.86
C PRO A 66 -19.86 55.77 -14.21
N PRO A 67 -18.65 55.86 -14.78
CA PRO A 67 -18.50 55.97 -16.22
C PRO A 67 -18.68 54.60 -16.86
N ALA A 68 -19.42 54.55 -17.94
CA ALA A 68 -19.62 53.37 -18.75
C ALA A 68 -18.29 52.84 -19.28
N ALA A 69 -17.82 51.73 -18.70
CA ALA A 69 -16.71 50.95 -19.25
C ALA A 69 -17.25 49.83 -20.10
N THR A 70 -16.95 49.87 -21.39
CA THR A 70 -17.20 48.81 -22.38
C THR A 70 -16.55 47.51 -21.86
N ILE A 71 -17.40 46.53 -21.49
CA ILE A 71 -16.94 45.21 -21.12
C ILE A 71 -16.53 44.50 -22.38
N GLN A 72 -15.25 44.49 -22.69
CA GLN A 72 -14.68 43.50 -23.60
C GLN A 72 -14.72 42.16 -22.88
N GLN A 73 -15.71 41.34 -23.23
CA GLN A 73 -15.85 39.97 -22.81
C GLN A 73 -14.72 39.17 -23.44
N SER A 74 -13.65 38.92 -22.69
CA SER A 74 -12.67 37.91 -23.07
C SER A 74 -13.40 36.56 -23.17
N PRO A 75 -13.20 35.79 -24.23
CA PRO A 75 -13.79 34.45 -24.29
C PRO A 75 -13.26 33.62 -23.13
N PRO A 76 -14.10 32.76 -22.52
CA PRO A 76 -13.64 31.87 -21.44
C PRO A 76 -12.50 31.01 -21.98
N PRO A 77 -11.48 30.70 -21.15
CA PRO A 77 -10.44 29.77 -21.57
C PRO A 77 -11.11 28.49 -22.02
N ALA A 78 -10.79 28.04 -23.24
CA ALA A 78 -11.28 26.78 -23.78
C ALA A 78 -10.99 25.69 -22.73
N ALA A 79 -12.03 25.13 -22.12
CA ALA A 79 -11.90 23.96 -21.32
C ALA A 79 -11.25 22.91 -22.22
N THR A 80 -10.01 22.57 -21.92
CA THR A 80 -9.32 21.45 -22.57
C THR A 80 -10.18 20.23 -22.25
N LEU A 81 -11.03 19.83 -23.18
CA LEU A 81 -11.74 18.57 -23.09
C LEU A 81 -10.65 17.52 -23.02
N GLN A 82 -10.42 17.00 -21.82
CA GLN A 82 -9.55 15.87 -21.60
C GLN A 82 -10.16 14.72 -22.41
N GLN A 83 -9.61 14.51 -23.60
CA GLN A 83 -10.08 13.51 -24.55
C GLN A 83 -10.02 12.17 -23.83
N ALA A 84 -11.18 11.56 -23.63
CA ALA A 84 -11.24 10.20 -23.08
C ALA A 84 -10.33 9.31 -23.94
N PRO A 85 -9.49 8.45 -23.35
CA PRO A 85 -8.62 7.58 -24.10
C PRO A 85 -9.46 6.75 -25.08
N ALA A 86 -8.96 6.60 -26.30
CA ALA A 86 -9.61 5.80 -27.33
C ALA A 86 -9.83 4.36 -26.82
N PRO A 87 -10.97 3.71 -27.15
CA PRO A 87 -11.21 2.32 -26.77
C PRO A 87 -10.03 1.45 -27.25
N GLY A 88 -9.38 0.74 -26.30
CA GLY A 88 -8.23 -0.13 -26.58
C GLY A 88 -6.85 0.49 -26.33
N ALA A 89 -6.72 1.76 -26.00
CA ALA A 89 -5.44 2.32 -25.58
C ALA A 89 -5.17 1.93 -24.10
N THR A 90 -4.09 1.20 -23.85
CA THR A 90 -3.62 0.92 -22.49
C THR A 90 -3.15 2.22 -21.85
N PRO A 91 -3.77 2.70 -20.75
CA PRO A 91 -3.31 3.90 -20.06
C PRO A 91 -1.86 3.73 -19.62
N ALA A 92 -1.05 4.78 -19.75
CA ALA A 92 0.29 4.77 -19.18
C ALA A 92 0.24 4.43 -17.68
N LEU A 93 1.20 3.68 -17.18
CA LEU A 93 1.20 3.22 -15.79
C LEU A 93 1.09 4.40 -14.81
N ALA A 94 1.80 5.49 -15.06
CA ALA A 94 1.76 6.70 -14.25
C ALA A 94 0.35 7.33 -14.11
N SER A 95 -0.57 7.07 -15.04
CA SER A 95 -1.96 7.57 -14.99
C SER A 95 -2.95 6.60 -14.34
N ARG A 96 -2.53 5.39 -14.00
CA ARG A 96 -3.39 4.40 -13.34
C ARG A 96 -3.46 4.70 -11.83
N PRO A 97 -4.66 4.66 -11.20
CA PRO A 97 -4.78 4.89 -9.77
C PRO A 97 -4.17 3.75 -8.96
N THR A 98 -3.64 4.07 -7.79
CA THR A 98 -3.23 3.12 -6.76
C THR A 98 -4.45 2.54 -6.02
N LEU A 99 -4.24 1.49 -5.24
CA LEU A 99 -5.27 0.91 -4.36
C LEU A 99 -5.74 1.93 -3.32
N ILE A 100 -4.79 2.66 -2.74
CA ILE A 100 -5.02 3.76 -1.80
C ILE A 100 -4.61 5.06 -2.48
N PRO A 101 -5.53 6.03 -2.65
CA PRO A 101 -5.29 7.25 -3.44
C PRO A 101 -4.16 8.14 -2.92
N ASP A 102 -3.96 8.16 -1.60
CA ASP A 102 -2.95 9.01 -0.97
C ASP A 102 -1.56 8.40 -1.13
N SER A 103 -0.57 9.24 -1.43
CA SER A 103 0.83 8.82 -1.43
C SER A 103 1.25 8.38 -0.04
N GLY A 104 1.91 7.23 0.06
CA GLY A 104 2.48 6.77 1.32
C GLY A 104 3.78 7.52 1.68
N ASP A 105 4.10 7.53 2.95
CA ASP A 105 5.36 8.06 3.47
C ASP A 105 6.26 6.89 3.89
N PRO A 106 7.49 6.74 3.33
CA PRO A 106 8.40 5.66 3.71
C PRO A 106 8.84 5.70 5.17
N SER A 107 8.64 6.84 5.86
CA SER A 107 8.96 7.00 7.29
C SER A 107 7.80 6.61 8.21
N ASN A 108 6.63 6.33 7.67
CA ASN A 108 5.42 6.02 8.42
C ASN A 108 4.81 4.67 8.00
N VAL A 109 4.04 4.10 8.93
CA VAL A 109 3.17 2.95 8.66
C VAL A 109 1.72 3.40 8.75
N ASP A 110 1.00 3.30 7.64
CA ASP A 110 -0.39 3.71 7.58
C ASP A 110 -1.33 2.52 7.78
N GLU A 111 -2.32 2.65 8.67
CA GLU A 111 -3.45 1.73 8.69
C GLU A 111 -4.44 2.10 7.59
N VAL A 112 -4.71 1.18 6.67
CA VAL A 112 -5.57 1.42 5.51
C VAL A 112 -6.62 0.32 5.37
N VAL A 113 -7.65 0.58 4.56
CA VAL A 113 -8.62 -0.44 4.15
C VAL A 113 -8.52 -0.62 2.64
N LEU A 114 -8.00 -1.77 2.23
CA LEU A 114 -7.86 -2.12 0.82
C LEU A 114 -9.23 -2.36 0.20
N PRO A 115 -9.54 -1.73 -0.95
CA PRO A 115 -10.76 -2.00 -1.70
C PRO A 115 -10.67 -3.33 -2.46
N ALA A 116 -11.78 -4.05 -2.58
CA ALA A 116 -11.90 -5.15 -3.52
C ALA A 116 -12.08 -4.60 -4.95
N LYS A 117 -11.09 -4.82 -5.81
CA LYS A 117 -11.18 -4.43 -7.24
C LYS A 117 -11.17 -5.67 -8.12
N PRO A 118 -11.98 -5.71 -9.20
CA PRO A 118 -11.89 -6.80 -10.18
C PRO A 118 -10.50 -6.76 -10.84
N VAL A 119 -9.92 -7.94 -11.07
CA VAL A 119 -8.58 -8.09 -11.64
C VAL A 119 -8.54 -9.24 -12.65
N LEU A 120 -7.57 -9.19 -13.58
CA LEU A 120 -7.04 -10.36 -14.23
C LEU A 120 -5.79 -10.81 -13.47
N ILE A 121 -5.72 -12.09 -13.13
CA ILE A 121 -4.69 -12.70 -12.29
C ILE A 121 -3.90 -13.70 -13.15
N LEU A 122 -2.58 -13.70 -12.99
CA LEU A 122 -1.68 -14.72 -13.50
C LEU A 122 -0.94 -15.35 -12.32
N SER A 123 -1.04 -16.67 -12.17
CA SER A 123 -0.31 -17.39 -11.14
C SER A 123 1.06 -17.86 -11.65
N GLY A 124 2.10 -17.65 -10.85
CA GLY A 124 3.48 -17.97 -11.22
C GLY A 124 4.31 -18.49 -10.05
N THR A 125 5.48 -19.00 -10.41
CA THR A 125 6.55 -19.36 -9.46
C THR A 125 7.86 -18.80 -9.99
N SER A 126 8.72 -18.31 -9.12
CA SER A 126 10.03 -17.77 -9.52
C SER A 126 11.10 -18.15 -8.49
N ALA A 127 12.32 -18.35 -8.96
CA ALA A 127 13.50 -18.26 -8.10
C ALA A 127 13.71 -16.80 -7.66
N TRP A 128 14.37 -16.59 -6.53
CA TRP A 128 14.58 -15.26 -5.96
C TRP A 128 15.39 -14.34 -6.90
N GLU A 129 16.42 -14.87 -7.56
CA GLU A 129 17.28 -14.08 -8.46
C GLU A 129 16.55 -13.60 -9.73
N GLU A 130 15.47 -14.29 -10.14
CA GLU A 130 14.68 -13.97 -11.33
C GLU A 130 13.36 -13.27 -10.96
N GLY A 131 13.14 -12.98 -9.68
CA GLY A 131 11.85 -12.55 -9.14
C GLY A 131 11.26 -11.35 -9.87
N LEU A 132 11.95 -10.21 -9.86
CA LEU A 132 11.49 -8.98 -10.50
C LEU A 132 11.28 -9.15 -12.00
N LYS A 133 12.20 -9.84 -12.69
CA LYS A 133 12.10 -10.12 -14.11
C LYS A 133 10.85 -10.93 -14.46
N ASN A 134 10.55 -11.97 -13.67
CA ASN A 134 9.39 -12.84 -13.89
C ASN A 134 8.07 -12.12 -13.54
N LEU A 135 8.07 -11.25 -12.52
CA LEU A 135 6.93 -10.39 -12.20
C LEU A 135 6.63 -9.42 -13.35
N ARG A 136 7.64 -8.72 -13.86
CA ARG A 136 7.48 -7.81 -15.02
C ARG A 136 6.95 -8.54 -16.25
N ALA A 137 7.51 -9.71 -16.56
CA ALA A 137 7.03 -10.54 -17.66
C ALA A 137 5.57 -10.96 -17.46
N SER A 138 5.18 -11.26 -16.22
CA SER A 138 3.80 -11.61 -15.87
C SER A 138 2.85 -10.43 -16.05
N PHE A 139 3.21 -9.24 -15.62
CA PHE A 139 2.42 -8.02 -15.83
C PHE A 139 2.26 -7.69 -17.33
N ALA A 140 3.34 -7.81 -18.10
CA ALA A 140 3.28 -7.59 -19.54
C ALA A 140 2.35 -8.61 -20.25
N ARG A 141 2.35 -9.88 -19.81
CA ARG A 141 1.42 -10.91 -20.31
C ARG A 141 -0.03 -10.60 -19.97
N ILE A 142 -0.29 -10.11 -18.75
CA ILE A 142 -1.65 -9.68 -18.34
C ILE A 142 -2.10 -8.51 -19.18
N ASP A 143 -1.27 -7.47 -19.35
CA ASP A 143 -1.61 -6.29 -20.17
C ASP A 143 -1.88 -6.69 -21.63
N ALA A 144 -1.10 -7.61 -22.21
CA ALA A 144 -1.34 -8.13 -23.56
C ALA A 144 -2.67 -8.89 -23.67
N GLU A 145 -3.01 -9.68 -22.66
CA GLU A 145 -4.28 -10.42 -22.61
C GLU A 145 -5.47 -9.48 -22.44
N LEU A 146 -5.36 -8.47 -21.58
CA LEU A 146 -6.37 -7.42 -21.43
C LEU A 146 -6.60 -6.68 -22.75
N ALA A 147 -5.52 -6.31 -23.45
CA ALA A 147 -5.62 -5.68 -24.76
C ALA A 147 -6.30 -6.59 -25.80
N ARG A 148 -5.98 -7.89 -25.82
CA ARG A 148 -6.64 -8.89 -26.68
C ARG A 148 -8.14 -8.97 -26.43
N LEU A 149 -8.56 -8.80 -25.16
CA LEU A 149 -9.95 -8.84 -24.74
C LEU A 149 -10.67 -7.48 -24.87
N GLY A 150 -9.97 -6.42 -25.27
CA GLY A 150 -10.52 -5.06 -25.31
C GLY A 150 -10.81 -4.48 -23.93
N LEU A 151 -10.16 -4.99 -22.87
CA LEU A 151 -10.29 -4.51 -21.50
C LEU A 151 -9.14 -3.56 -21.17
N ALA A 152 -9.47 -2.41 -20.58
CA ALA A 152 -8.45 -1.45 -20.17
C ALA A 152 -8.02 -1.70 -18.71
N PRO A 153 -6.70 -1.65 -18.40
CA PRO A 153 -6.22 -1.60 -17.02
C PRO A 153 -6.79 -0.38 -16.29
N ALA A 154 -7.27 -0.59 -15.06
CA ALA A 154 -7.90 0.43 -14.21
C ALA A 154 -7.18 0.64 -12.88
N GLY A 155 -5.97 0.13 -12.73
CA GLY A 155 -5.13 0.30 -11.55
C GLY A 155 -3.70 -0.12 -11.80
N ARG A 156 -2.85 0.07 -10.78
CA ARG A 156 -1.43 -0.32 -10.79
C ARG A 156 -1.30 -1.84 -10.72
N PRO A 157 -0.20 -2.40 -11.28
CA PRO A 157 0.11 -3.81 -11.13
C PRO A 157 0.36 -4.18 -9.66
N ILE A 158 -0.07 -5.38 -9.29
CA ILE A 158 0.01 -5.89 -7.92
C ILE A 158 0.58 -7.30 -7.98
N ALA A 159 1.52 -7.62 -7.08
CA ALA A 159 1.97 -8.97 -6.81
C ALA A 159 1.52 -9.39 -5.41
N VAL A 160 0.98 -10.60 -5.29
CA VAL A 160 0.66 -11.22 -3.99
C VAL A 160 1.54 -12.44 -3.82
N PHE A 161 2.42 -12.42 -2.83
CA PHE A 161 3.31 -13.52 -2.51
C PHE A 161 2.58 -14.47 -1.58
N THR A 162 2.31 -15.70 -2.05
CA THR A 162 1.43 -16.64 -1.34
C THR A 162 2.18 -17.78 -0.66
N GLN A 163 3.37 -18.05 -1.09
CA GLN A 163 4.23 -19.09 -0.53
C GLN A 163 5.69 -18.78 -0.83
N THR A 164 6.55 -18.90 0.17
CA THR A 164 7.98 -18.68 0.05
C THR A 164 8.75 -19.88 0.58
N THR A 165 9.86 -20.23 -0.09
CA THR A 165 10.84 -21.24 0.33
C THR A 165 12.24 -20.62 0.24
N ASP A 166 13.27 -21.35 0.66
CA ASP A 166 14.65 -20.86 0.56
C ASP A 166 15.09 -20.57 -0.88
N ASP A 167 14.56 -21.31 -1.87
CA ASP A 167 14.99 -21.23 -3.27
C ASP A 167 14.01 -20.47 -4.17
N ASN A 168 12.72 -20.48 -3.84
CA ASN A 168 11.68 -19.94 -4.71
C ASN A 168 10.47 -19.40 -3.94
N PHE A 169 9.62 -18.69 -4.67
CA PHE A 169 8.34 -18.21 -4.18
C PHE A 169 7.23 -18.41 -5.20
N ARG A 170 6.00 -18.54 -4.71
CA ARG A 170 4.78 -18.48 -5.53
C ARG A 170 4.15 -17.12 -5.42
N PHE A 171 3.66 -16.63 -6.55
CA PHE A 171 2.99 -15.33 -6.60
C PHE A 171 1.76 -15.36 -7.49
N GLU A 172 0.90 -14.40 -7.26
CA GLU A 172 -0.18 -14.02 -8.14
C GLU A 172 0.06 -12.59 -8.62
N ALA A 173 0.39 -12.44 -9.89
CA ALA A 173 0.44 -11.14 -10.55
C ALA A 173 -0.98 -10.72 -10.92
N MET A 174 -1.36 -9.47 -10.64
CA MET A 174 -2.72 -8.96 -10.83
C MET A 174 -2.67 -7.59 -11.49
N VAL A 175 -3.61 -7.32 -12.41
CA VAL A 175 -3.86 -5.97 -12.94
C VAL A 175 -5.34 -5.66 -12.74
N PRO A 176 -5.66 -4.57 -12.01
CA PRO A 176 -7.05 -4.15 -11.84
C PRO A 176 -7.70 -3.74 -13.15
N ILE A 177 -9.00 -4.05 -13.30
CA ILE A 177 -9.85 -3.69 -14.41
C ILE A 177 -11.09 -2.94 -13.91
N GLY A 178 -11.75 -2.19 -14.79
CA GLY A 178 -12.89 -1.36 -14.39
C GLY A 178 -14.10 -2.15 -13.88
N SER A 179 -14.35 -3.32 -14.48
CA SER A 179 -15.44 -4.22 -14.08
C SER A 179 -15.13 -5.66 -14.50
N ALA A 180 -15.62 -6.62 -13.73
CA ALA A 180 -15.54 -8.03 -14.10
C ALA A 180 -16.41 -8.29 -15.37
N PRO A 181 -15.83 -8.91 -16.42
CA PRO A 181 -16.63 -9.22 -17.62
C PRO A 181 -17.66 -10.30 -17.33
N SER A 182 -18.85 -10.15 -17.91
CA SER A 182 -19.94 -11.13 -17.79
C SER A 182 -20.61 -11.35 -19.15
N PRO A 183 -20.58 -12.58 -19.73
CA PRO A 183 -19.86 -13.74 -19.23
C PRO A 183 -18.33 -13.54 -19.24
N ALA A 184 -17.61 -14.25 -18.37
CA ALA A 184 -16.16 -14.21 -18.36
C ALA A 184 -15.60 -14.82 -19.65
N PRO A 185 -14.74 -14.10 -20.40
CA PRO A 185 -14.11 -14.66 -21.59
C PRO A 185 -13.05 -15.70 -21.22
N THR A 186 -12.72 -16.57 -22.16
CA THR A 186 -11.62 -17.51 -22.00
C THR A 186 -10.28 -16.77 -21.99
N VAL A 187 -9.44 -17.06 -21.00
CA VAL A 187 -8.09 -16.53 -20.82
C VAL A 187 -7.06 -17.66 -20.82
N GLY A 188 -5.77 -17.31 -20.77
CA GLY A 188 -4.69 -18.29 -20.68
C GLY A 188 -4.90 -19.27 -19.50
N ALA A 189 -4.38 -20.50 -19.62
CA ALA A 189 -4.58 -21.55 -18.62
C ALA A 189 -4.03 -21.22 -17.22
N ASP A 190 -3.03 -20.34 -17.16
CA ASP A 190 -2.41 -19.81 -15.94
C ASP A 190 -3.04 -18.48 -15.47
N MET A 191 -4.11 -18.03 -16.16
CA MET A 191 -4.81 -16.79 -15.88
C MET A 191 -6.26 -17.05 -15.44
N ARG A 192 -6.79 -16.11 -14.63
CA ARG A 192 -8.19 -16.12 -14.20
C ARG A 192 -8.66 -14.72 -13.83
N PHE A 193 -9.95 -14.45 -13.93
CA PHE A 193 -10.55 -13.28 -13.32
C PHE A 193 -10.75 -13.49 -11.82
N GLY A 194 -10.64 -12.41 -11.05
CA GLY A 194 -10.80 -12.44 -9.61
C GLY A 194 -10.94 -11.04 -9.01
N THR A 195 -10.61 -10.92 -7.74
CA THR A 195 -10.59 -9.66 -7.00
C THR A 195 -9.28 -9.50 -6.25
N THR A 196 -8.85 -8.25 -6.05
CA THR A 196 -7.71 -7.96 -5.17
C THR A 196 -7.97 -8.42 -3.75
N PRO A 197 -6.92 -8.72 -2.94
CA PRO A 197 -7.06 -8.78 -1.50
C PRO A 197 -7.69 -7.49 -0.97
N SER A 198 -8.59 -7.60 0.00
CA SER A 198 -9.34 -6.46 0.54
C SER A 198 -9.44 -6.52 2.06
N GLY A 199 -9.82 -5.39 2.67
CA GLY A 199 -9.96 -5.25 4.11
C GLY A 199 -8.78 -4.55 4.77
N LYS A 200 -8.72 -4.60 6.11
CA LYS A 200 -7.68 -3.91 6.90
C LYS A 200 -6.28 -4.37 6.50
N ALA A 201 -5.37 -3.41 6.34
CA ALA A 201 -3.95 -3.64 6.07
C ALA A 201 -3.08 -2.53 6.67
N TYR A 202 -1.80 -2.83 6.86
CA TYR A 202 -0.75 -1.87 7.15
C TYR A 202 0.01 -1.60 5.85
N ARG A 203 0.14 -0.32 5.46
CA ARG A 203 0.91 0.09 4.29
C ARG A 203 2.30 0.54 4.72
N PHE A 204 3.30 -0.04 4.07
CA PHE A 204 4.69 0.39 4.09
C PHE A 204 5.06 0.84 2.69
N VAL A 205 6.00 1.79 2.57
CA VAL A 205 6.44 2.28 1.27
C VAL A 205 7.92 1.99 1.10
N HIS A 206 8.25 1.26 0.04
CA HIS A 206 9.62 1.12 -0.41
C HIS A 206 9.90 2.19 -1.48
N LYS A 207 11.00 2.93 -1.33
CA LYS A 207 11.55 3.86 -2.34
C LYS A 207 13.02 3.57 -2.54
N GLY A 208 13.39 3.27 -3.77
CA GLY A 208 14.76 2.95 -4.15
C GLY A 208 14.87 1.67 -4.98
N PRO A 209 16.10 1.18 -5.19
CA PRO A 209 16.33 -0.03 -5.96
C PRO A 209 15.61 -1.25 -5.37
N TYR A 210 15.04 -2.07 -6.25
CA TYR A 210 14.44 -3.35 -5.81
C TYR A 210 15.45 -4.26 -5.12
N ASP A 211 16.72 -4.13 -5.47
CA ASP A 211 17.81 -4.87 -4.83
C ASP A 211 17.96 -4.56 -3.32
N ASP A 212 17.41 -3.43 -2.85
CA ASP A 212 17.42 -3.00 -1.45
C ASP A 212 16.09 -3.28 -0.70
N ILE A 213 15.12 -3.96 -1.34
CA ILE A 213 13.78 -4.18 -0.79
C ILE A 213 13.80 -4.98 0.52
N ASP A 214 14.81 -5.81 0.72
CA ASP A 214 15.01 -6.60 1.95
C ASP A 214 15.03 -5.73 3.20
N THR A 215 15.65 -4.54 3.14
CA THR A 215 15.68 -3.60 4.26
C THR A 215 14.28 -3.14 4.65
N THR A 216 13.40 -2.98 3.66
CA THR A 216 11.98 -2.63 3.92
C THR A 216 11.27 -3.79 4.58
N TYR A 217 11.50 -5.03 4.13
CA TYR A 217 10.91 -6.21 4.76
C TYR A 217 11.42 -6.46 6.18
N GLU A 218 12.68 -6.18 6.48
CA GLU A 218 13.21 -6.19 7.85
C GLU A 218 12.48 -5.15 8.74
N THR A 219 12.22 -3.95 8.19
CA THR A 219 11.44 -2.92 8.88
C THR A 219 10.01 -3.37 9.15
N ILE A 220 9.36 -4.00 8.16
CA ILE A 220 8.01 -4.58 8.30
C ILE A 220 7.99 -5.59 9.43
N THR A 221 8.90 -6.56 9.42
CA THR A 221 8.95 -7.60 10.45
C THR A 221 9.16 -7.00 11.84
N THR A 222 10.09 -6.06 11.97
CA THR A 222 10.36 -5.36 13.24
C THR A 222 9.12 -4.60 13.75
N TYR A 223 8.39 -3.94 12.85
CA TYR A 223 7.16 -3.22 13.23
C TYR A 223 6.06 -4.16 13.69
N LEU A 224 5.83 -5.26 12.97
CA LEU A 224 4.80 -6.25 13.32
C LEU A 224 5.10 -6.88 14.69
N ASP A 225 6.36 -7.25 14.94
CA ASP A 225 6.80 -7.82 16.22
C ASP A 225 6.63 -6.81 17.36
N ALA A 226 7.05 -5.55 17.16
CA ALA A 226 6.93 -4.50 18.18
C ALA A 226 5.48 -4.14 18.53
N LYS A 227 4.53 -4.46 17.66
CA LYS A 227 3.10 -4.19 17.81
C LYS A 227 2.27 -5.44 18.15
N ASP A 228 2.90 -6.60 18.32
CA ASP A 228 2.24 -7.89 18.50
C ASP A 228 1.20 -8.20 17.42
N ILE A 229 1.48 -7.80 16.17
CA ILE A 229 0.58 -8.00 15.04
C ILE A 229 0.89 -9.34 14.37
N VAL A 230 -0.07 -10.25 14.39
CA VAL A 230 0.00 -11.51 13.64
C VAL A 230 -0.50 -11.26 12.23
N ALA A 231 0.39 -11.30 11.25
CA ALA A 231 0.06 -11.10 9.84
C ALA A 231 -0.47 -12.38 9.19
N LYS A 232 -1.21 -12.21 8.09
CA LYS A 232 -1.49 -13.30 7.14
C LYS A 232 -0.20 -13.70 6.43
N ASP A 233 -0.13 -14.94 5.95
CA ASP A 233 1.04 -15.50 5.25
C ASP A 233 1.11 -15.02 3.78
N ALA A 234 0.82 -13.73 3.55
CA ALA A 234 0.82 -13.14 2.22
C ALA A 234 1.21 -11.66 2.31
N PHE A 235 2.16 -11.28 1.49
CA PHE A 235 2.52 -9.88 1.27
C PHE A 235 1.96 -9.41 -0.07
N ILE A 236 1.54 -8.16 -0.12
CA ILE A 236 0.95 -7.54 -1.30
C ILE A 236 1.84 -6.37 -1.70
N GLU A 237 2.45 -6.44 -2.88
CA GLU A 237 3.23 -5.35 -3.46
C GLU A 237 2.43 -4.69 -4.58
N GLU A 238 2.23 -3.37 -4.51
CA GLU A 238 1.67 -2.56 -5.58
C GLU A 238 2.76 -1.68 -6.18
N TYR A 239 3.01 -1.84 -7.46
CA TYR A 239 4.06 -1.12 -8.18
C TYR A 239 3.55 0.25 -8.63
N VAL A 240 4.00 1.32 -7.96
CA VAL A 240 3.47 2.69 -8.15
C VAL A 240 3.97 3.31 -9.44
N ASN A 241 5.17 2.99 -9.88
CA ASN A 241 5.76 3.45 -11.14
C ASN A 241 6.31 2.29 -11.98
N ASP A 242 6.81 2.60 -13.16
CA ASP A 242 7.38 1.60 -14.04
C ASP A 242 8.63 0.99 -13.42
N VAL A 243 8.66 -0.33 -13.39
CA VAL A 243 9.82 -1.11 -12.96
C VAL A 243 10.70 -1.34 -14.17
N SER A 244 11.74 -0.52 -14.38
CA SER A 244 12.63 -0.66 -15.51
C SER A 244 13.68 -1.76 -15.28
N GLU A 245 14.37 -1.71 -14.17
CA GLU A 245 15.41 -2.66 -13.74
C GLU A 245 15.51 -2.68 -12.22
N SER A 246 16.18 -3.71 -11.66
CA SER A 246 16.26 -3.90 -10.21
C SER A 246 17.04 -2.81 -9.47
N GLY A 247 17.99 -2.19 -10.17
CA GLY A 247 18.80 -1.07 -9.64
C GLY A 247 18.18 0.31 -9.81
N ASP A 248 16.92 0.44 -10.26
CA ASP A 248 16.28 1.74 -10.48
C ASP A 248 16.05 2.49 -9.15
N PRO A 249 16.72 3.62 -8.90
CA PRO A 249 16.57 4.38 -7.66
C PRO A 249 15.23 5.12 -7.57
N GLY A 250 14.49 5.22 -8.66
CA GLY A 250 13.18 5.87 -8.73
C GLY A 250 12.01 4.93 -8.46
N LEU A 251 12.28 3.65 -8.23
CA LEU A 251 11.22 2.68 -7.96
C LEU A 251 10.48 3.01 -6.66
N GLU A 252 9.14 2.93 -6.72
CA GLU A 252 8.26 3.07 -5.57
C GLU A 252 7.28 1.90 -5.53
N ILE A 253 7.20 1.22 -4.39
CA ILE A 253 6.32 0.09 -4.15
C ILE A 253 5.56 0.32 -2.84
N ASN A 254 4.23 0.21 -2.88
CA ASN A 254 3.43 0.08 -1.67
C ASN A 254 3.39 -1.39 -1.26
N ILE A 255 3.83 -1.70 -0.05
CA ILE A 255 3.77 -3.05 0.51
C ILE A 255 2.66 -3.08 1.56
N PHE A 256 1.67 -3.92 1.35
CA PHE A 256 0.55 -4.07 2.29
C PHE A 256 0.62 -5.40 3.01
N VAL A 257 0.44 -5.33 4.33
CA VAL A 257 0.40 -6.50 5.22
C VAL A 257 -0.95 -6.54 5.90
N GLN A 258 -1.68 -7.64 5.73
CA GLN A 258 -2.98 -7.81 6.35
C GLN A 258 -2.84 -8.54 7.70
N PRO A 259 -3.45 -8.04 8.80
CA PRO A 259 -3.54 -8.78 10.04
C PRO A 259 -4.48 -9.98 9.89
N ARG A 260 -4.26 -11.01 10.71
CA ARG A 260 -5.16 -12.18 10.84
C ARG A 260 -6.43 -11.84 11.61
#